data_cc847d86792c66f67734313fb2b2d015
#
_entry.id   cc847d86792c66f67734313fb2b2d015
#
_cell.length_a   1.000
_cell.length_b   1.000
_cell.length_c   1.000
_cell.angle_alpha   90.00
_cell.angle_beta   90.00
_cell.angle_gamma   90.00
#
_symmetry.space_group_name_H-M   'P 1'
#
loop_
_entity.id
_entity.type
_entity.pdbx_description
1 polymer ?
#
loop_
_entity_poly.entity_id
_entity_poly.type
_entity_poly.pdbx_seq_one_letter_code
_entity_poly.pdbx_strand_id
1 'polypeptide(L)'
;MAKLEIGESIKLQSGGKITVLEELGEGGQGYVYRVKDESGLEYALKWYKTIDEQMYKNINTLIERGSPSDEYLWPIMLTQKKGNYYGYLMQLRPSGFKDIIKGREVVNFNDFNDPVLTKITIAIKICNALKKLHANGLVFYDLNDGGFFINPENGKIL
;
A
#
# COMPACT_ATOMS: atom_id res chain seq x y z
N MET A 1 18.37 5.48 13.13
CA MET A 1 18.17 4.33 12.23
C MET A 1 16.86 4.49 11.48
N ALA A 2 16.84 4.12 10.20
CA ALA A 2 15.59 4.19 9.39
C ALA A 2 14.60 3.06 9.74
N LYS A 3 15.09 1.90 10.18
CA LYS A 3 14.28 0.71 10.47
C LYS A 3 13.63 0.82 11.85
N LEU A 4 12.33 0.46 11.94
CA LEU A 4 11.59 0.42 13.18
C LEU A 4 11.73 -0.96 13.84
N GLU A 5 11.65 -0.99 15.18
CA GLU A 5 11.67 -2.23 15.95
C GLU A 5 10.24 -2.71 16.26
N ILE A 6 10.07 -4.04 16.37
CA ILE A 6 8.79 -4.62 16.80
C ILE A 6 8.48 -4.15 18.22
N GLY A 7 7.25 -3.71 18.45
CA GLY A 7 6.81 -3.09 19.71
C GLY A 7 7.06 -1.57 19.79
N GLU A 8 7.77 -0.99 18.83
CA GLU A 8 8.01 0.45 18.79
C GLU A 8 6.71 1.22 18.56
N SER A 9 6.56 2.36 19.29
CA SER A 9 5.40 3.23 19.15
C SER A 9 5.73 4.45 18.30
N ILE A 10 4.88 4.74 17.32
CA ILE A 10 4.99 5.89 16.41
C ILE A 10 3.77 6.78 16.59
N LYS A 11 4.00 8.09 16.75
CA LYS A 11 2.93 9.09 16.86
C LYS A 11 2.34 9.42 15.50
N LEU A 12 1.03 9.61 15.45
CA LEU A 12 0.30 10.04 14.26
C LEU A 12 0.17 11.56 14.22
N GLN A 13 0.08 12.13 13.01
CA GLN A 13 -0.07 13.57 12.82
C GLN A 13 -1.41 14.07 13.39
N SER A 14 -2.47 13.29 13.26
CA SER A 14 -3.81 13.58 13.78
C SER A 14 -3.97 13.39 15.29
N GLY A 15 -2.90 12.96 15.98
CA GLY A 15 -2.93 12.52 17.38
C GLY A 15 -3.03 11.00 17.51
N GLY A 16 -2.79 10.49 18.73
CA GLY A 16 -2.71 9.06 18.98
C GLY A 16 -1.38 8.44 18.54
N LYS A 17 -1.30 7.14 18.67
CA LYS A 17 -0.10 6.37 18.32
C LYS A 17 -0.46 5.00 17.75
N ILE A 18 0.49 4.43 17.04
CA ILE A 18 0.46 3.07 16.51
C ILE A 18 1.64 2.28 17.08
N THR A 19 1.49 0.97 17.15
CA THR A 19 2.54 0.05 17.61
C THR A 19 2.92 -0.89 16.47
N VAL A 20 4.20 -1.03 16.20
CA VAL A 20 4.75 -1.94 15.18
C VAL A 20 4.58 -3.39 15.62
N LEU A 21 3.96 -4.22 14.79
CA LEU A 21 3.71 -5.64 15.06
C LEU A 21 4.71 -6.54 14.34
N GLU A 22 4.91 -6.30 13.05
CA GLU A 22 5.83 -7.08 12.21
C GLU A 22 6.24 -6.30 10.96
N GLU A 23 7.34 -6.73 10.34
CA GLU A 23 7.76 -6.23 9.03
C GLU A 23 7.11 -7.06 7.93
N LEU A 24 6.36 -6.38 7.05
CA LEU A 24 5.72 -7.00 5.89
C LEU A 24 6.62 -7.02 4.66
N GLY A 25 7.55 -6.08 4.54
CA GLY A 25 8.48 -6.03 3.42
C GLY A 25 9.40 -4.84 3.43
N GLU A 26 10.43 -4.92 2.60
CA GLU A 26 11.41 -3.86 2.37
C GLU A 26 11.53 -3.58 0.87
N GLY A 27 11.59 -2.32 0.51
CA GLY A 27 11.83 -1.85 -0.85
C GLY A 27 12.88 -0.74 -0.90
N GLY A 28 13.18 -0.24 -2.10
CA GLY A 28 14.16 0.83 -2.31
C GLY A 28 13.85 2.10 -1.52
N GLN A 29 12.59 2.49 -1.45
CA GLN A 29 12.16 3.73 -0.80
C GLN A 29 11.93 3.59 0.71
N GLY A 30 11.68 2.38 1.24
CA GLY A 30 11.35 2.20 2.65
C GLY A 30 10.92 0.80 3.02
N TYR A 31 10.34 0.71 4.20
CA TYR A 31 9.82 -0.51 4.80
C TYR A 31 8.30 -0.48 4.83
N VAL A 32 7.68 -1.64 4.86
CA VAL A 32 6.25 -1.78 5.13
C VAL A 32 6.10 -2.64 6.38
N TYR A 33 5.34 -2.15 7.35
CA TYR A 33 5.06 -2.83 8.61
C TYR A 33 3.57 -3.07 8.77
N ARG A 34 3.21 -4.15 9.46
CA ARG A 34 1.91 -4.28 10.10
C ARG A 34 1.96 -3.55 11.43
N VAL A 35 0.99 -2.70 11.66
CA VAL A 35 0.89 -1.89 12.88
C VAL A 35 -0.53 -1.95 13.42
N LYS A 36 -0.72 -1.65 14.71
CA LYS A 36 -2.04 -1.47 15.31
C LYS A 36 -2.13 -0.12 16.02
N ASP A 37 -3.32 0.48 15.98
CA ASP A 37 -3.62 1.66 16.78
C ASP A 37 -4.02 1.32 18.22
N GLU A 38 -4.36 2.34 19.01
CA GLU A 38 -4.76 2.21 20.41
C GLU A 38 -6.12 1.51 20.60
N SER A 39 -6.94 1.45 19.55
CA SER A 39 -8.21 0.71 19.53
C SER A 39 -8.05 -0.76 19.15
N GLY A 40 -6.86 -1.15 18.69
CA GLY A 40 -6.55 -2.49 18.22
C GLY A 40 -6.78 -2.69 16.71
N LEU A 41 -7.19 -1.66 15.97
CA LEU A 41 -7.32 -1.73 14.52
C LEU A 41 -5.94 -1.81 13.85
N GLU A 42 -5.83 -2.67 12.85
CA GLU A 42 -4.58 -2.94 12.16
C GLU A 42 -4.51 -2.23 10.82
N TYR A 43 -3.29 -1.77 10.48
CA TYR A 43 -2.96 -1.04 9.25
C TYR A 43 -1.62 -1.51 8.69
N ALA A 44 -1.38 -1.20 7.43
CA ALA A 44 -0.04 -1.20 6.86
C ALA A 44 0.59 0.20 7.02
N LEU A 45 1.80 0.25 7.53
CA LEU A 45 2.61 1.46 7.64
C LEU A 45 3.70 1.42 6.58
N LYS A 46 3.66 2.32 5.61
CA LYS A 46 4.81 2.60 4.72
C LYS A 46 5.72 3.57 5.43
N TRP A 47 6.94 3.15 5.76
CA TRP A 47 7.95 3.92 6.47
C TRP A 47 9.12 4.24 5.56
N TYR A 48 9.37 5.52 5.28
CA TYR A 48 10.40 5.94 4.36
C TYR A 48 11.79 5.95 4.97
N LYS A 49 12.81 5.58 4.16
CA LYS A 49 14.23 5.55 4.57
C LYS A 49 14.85 6.95 4.62
N THR A 50 14.30 7.89 3.87
CA THR A 50 14.78 9.26 3.77
C THR A 50 13.62 10.24 3.82
N ILE A 51 13.89 11.46 4.28
CA ILE A 51 12.91 12.52 4.22
C ILE A 51 12.93 13.17 2.83
N ASP A 52 11.76 13.31 2.25
CA ASP A 52 11.48 14.15 1.09
C ASP A 52 10.29 15.03 1.45
N GLU A 53 10.53 16.31 1.64
CA GLU A 53 9.52 17.29 2.05
C GLU A 53 8.43 17.45 0.99
N GLN A 54 8.78 17.34 -0.28
CA GLN A 54 7.78 17.40 -1.35
C GLN A 54 6.91 16.15 -1.35
N MET A 55 7.51 14.97 -1.18
CA MET A 55 6.77 13.71 -1.06
C MET A 55 5.84 13.73 0.16
N TYR A 56 6.30 14.26 1.30
CA TYR A 56 5.47 14.40 2.50
C TYR A 56 4.23 15.26 2.25
N LYS A 57 4.39 16.40 1.58
CA LYS A 57 3.28 17.29 1.20
C LYS A 57 2.34 16.61 0.19
N ASN A 58 2.89 15.92 -0.79
CA ASN A 58 2.11 15.19 -1.78
C ASN A 58 1.24 14.11 -1.13
N ILE A 59 1.80 13.33 -0.20
CA ILE A 59 1.05 12.31 0.54
C ILE A 59 -0.09 12.96 1.35
N ASN A 60 0.17 14.08 2.02
CA ASN A 60 -0.89 14.80 2.74
C ASN A 60 -2.03 15.21 1.81
N THR A 61 -1.70 15.75 0.64
CA THR A 61 -2.70 16.10 -0.39
C THR A 61 -3.50 14.88 -0.86
N LEU A 62 -2.84 13.71 -1.02
CA LEU A 62 -3.54 12.47 -1.38
C LEU A 62 -4.51 12.03 -0.29
N ILE A 63 -4.11 12.13 0.99
CA ILE A 63 -4.99 11.83 2.13
C ILE A 63 -6.22 12.72 2.12
N GLU A 64 -6.05 14.03 1.93
CA GLU A 64 -7.14 15.01 1.89
C GLU A 64 -8.11 14.75 0.71
N ARG A 65 -7.60 14.32 -0.44
CA ARG A 65 -8.41 14.02 -1.63
C ARG A 65 -9.19 12.72 -1.51
N GLY A 66 -8.71 11.76 -0.73
CA GLY A 66 -9.26 10.42 -0.65
C GLY A 66 -8.94 9.53 -1.85
N SER A 67 -9.23 8.25 -1.73
CA SER A 67 -8.99 7.27 -2.79
C SER A 67 -9.94 7.48 -3.98
N PRO A 68 -9.45 7.42 -5.23
CA PRO A 68 -10.28 7.49 -6.43
C PRO A 68 -11.16 6.24 -6.65
N SER A 69 -10.82 5.13 -6.02
CA SER A 69 -11.60 3.88 -6.05
C SER A 69 -11.07 2.85 -5.06
N ASP A 70 -11.82 1.77 -4.89
CA ASP A 70 -11.52 0.68 -3.94
C ASP A 70 -10.35 -0.23 -4.42
N GLU A 71 -9.85 -0.02 -5.63
CA GLU A 71 -8.72 -0.76 -6.17
C GLU A 71 -7.35 -0.23 -5.69
N TYR A 72 -7.32 0.71 -4.73
CA TYR A 72 -6.07 1.29 -4.24
C TYR A 72 -5.87 1.12 -2.75
N LEU A 73 -4.70 0.64 -2.34
CA LEU A 73 -4.23 0.76 -0.96
C LEU A 73 -3.76 2.20 -0.74
N TRP A 74 -4.73 3.07 -0.44
CA TRP A 74 -4.55 4.52 -0.41
C TRP A 74 -3.98 5.02 0.92
N PRO A 75 -3.14 6.07 0.93
CA PRO A 75 -2.71 6.69 2.17
C PRO A 75 -3.90 7.29 2.93
N ILE A 76 -3.98 6.97 4.23
CA ILE A 76 -5.09 7.36 5.12
C ILE A 76 -4.64 8.43 6.09
N MET A 77 -3.42 8.32 6.61
CA MET A 77 -2.92 9.17 7.68
C MET A 77 -1.40 9.20 7.70
N LEU A 78 -0.82 10.38 7.93
CA LEU A 78 0.62 10.56 8.12
C LEU A 78 1.03 10.31 9.58
N THR A 79 2.25 9.79 9.76
CA THR A 79 2.92 9.83 11.06
C THR A 79 3.49 11.21 11.32
N GLN A 80 3.74 11.53 12.59
CA GLN A 80 4.67 12.60 12.92
C GLN A 80 6.07 12.22 12.41
N LYS A 81 6.86 13.24 12.06
CA LYS A 81 8.25 13.06 11.70
C LYS A 81 9.04 12.61 12.93
N LYS A 82 9.89 11.58 12.76
CA LYS A 82 10.83 11.12 13.76
C LYS A 82 12.26 11.37 13.24
N GLY A 83 12.84 12.51 13.59
CA GLY A 83 14.08 12.99 12.96
C GLY A 83 13.86 13.18 11.46
N ASN A 84 14.66 12.49 10.66
CA ASN A 84 14.58 12.52 9.19
C ASN A 84 13.70 11.41 8.59
N TYR A 85 12.78 10.85 9.36
CA TYR A 85 11.93 9.74 8.92
C TYR A 85 10.46 10.04 9.15
N TYR A 86 9.63 9.48 8.30
CA TYR A 86 8.18 9.54 8.39
C TYR A 86 7.56 8.36 7.65
N GLY A 87 6.27 8.19 7.82
CA GLY A 87 5.50 7.20 7.10
C GLY A 87 4.05 7.60 6.96
N TYR A 88 3.28 6.76 6.29
CA TYR A 88 1.83 6.88 6.24
C TYR A 88 1.17 5.53 6.45
N LEU A 89 -0.02 5.59 7.03
CA LEU A 89 -0.91 4.44 7.16
C LEU A 89 -1.71 4.26 5.89
N MET A 90 -1.94 3.01 5.54
CA MET A 90 -2.89 2.58 4.52
C MET A 90 -3.62 1.34 5.01
N GLN A 91 -4.70 0.96 4.33
CA GLN A 91 -5.38 -0.29 4.61
C GLN A 91 -4.39 -1.46 4.50
N LEU A 92 -4.49 -2.39 5.45
CA LEU A 92 -3.78 -3.65 5.34
C LEU A 92 -4.34 -4.42 4.13
N ARG A 93 -3.46 -5.02 3.32
CA ARG A 93 -3.90 -5.89 2.22
C ARG A 93 -4.84 -6.97 2.78
N PRO A 94 -6.08 -7.08 2.29
CA PRO A 94 -7.00 -8.08 2.79
C PRO A 94 -6.48 -9.50 2.56
N SER A 95 -6.87 -10.43 3.43
CA SER A 95 -6.56 -11.85 3.24
C SER A 95 -7.11 -12.35 1.90
N GLY A 96 -6.42 -13.35 1.31
CA GLY A 96 -6.79 -13.92 0.01
C GLY A 96 -6.24 -13.17 -1.20
N PHE A 97 -5.70 -11.97 -1.05
CA PHE A 97 -5.00 -11.29 -2.15
C PHE A 97 -3.56 -11.80 -2.31
N LYS A 98 -3.19 -12.13 -3.54
CA LYS A 98 -1.86 -12.58 -3.93
C LYS A 98 -1.19 -11.57 -4.86
N ASP A 99 0.14 -11.54 -4.85
CA ASP A 99 0.92 -10.76 -5.79
C ASP A 99 0.70 -11.27 -7.23
N ILE A 100 0.55 -10.37 -8.21
CA ILE A 100 0.30 -10.78 -9.61
C ILE A 100 1.59 -11.23 -10.28
N ILE A 101 2.69 -10.50 -10.08
CA ILE A 101 3.94 -10.76 -10.79
C ILE A 101 5.07 -11.12 -9.81
N LYS A 102 5.25 -10.31 -8.76
CA LYS A 102 6.36 -10.45 -7.82
C LYS A 102 5.94 -10.09 -6.40
N GLY A 103 6.24 -10.94 -5.44
CA GLY A 103 5.92 -10.73 -4.03
C GLY A 103 6.12 -11.98 -3.19
N ARG A 104 5.51 -12.00 -2.00
CA ARG A 104 5.60 -13.14 -1.08
C ARG A 104 4.75 -14.33 -1.53
N GLU A 105 3.57 -14.04 -2.05
CA GLU A 105 2.62 -15.04 -2.52
C GLU A 105 2.15 -14.67 -3.91
N VAL A 106 2.83 -15.19 -4.92
CA VAL A 106 2.50 -14.94 -6.32
C VAL A 106 1.38 -15.89 -6.77
N VAL A 107 0.41 -15.34 -7.50
CA VAL A 107 -0.68 -16.13 -8.07
C VAL A 107 -0.15 -17.11 -9.11
N ASN A 108 -0.57 -18.37 -9.02
CA ASN A 108 -0.31 -19.34 -10.08
C ASN A 108 -1.45 -19.29 -11.11
N PHE A 109 -1.15 -18.77 -12.29
CA PHE A 109 -2.16 -18.65 -13.34
C PHE A 109 -2.65 -19.99 -13.90
N ASN A 110 -1.90 -21.07 -13.71
CA ASN A 110 -2.33 -22.41 -14.14
C ASN A 110 -3.45 -22.97 -13.26
N ASP A 111 -3.73 -22.36 -12.08
CA ASP A 111 -4.83 -22.76 -11.21
C ASP A 111 -6.21 -22.25 -11.73
N PHE A 112 -6.23 -21.40 -12.77
CA PHE A 112 -7.44 -20.90 -13.37
C PHE A 112 -7.88 -21.77 -14.56
N ASN A 113 -9.20 -21.87 -14.80
CA ASN A 113 -9.76 -22.61 -15.92
C ASN A 113 -9.26 -22.14 -17.29
N ASP A 114 -9.08 -20.84 -17.46
CA ASP A 114 -8.48 -20.21 -18.66
C ASP A 114 -7.41 -19.19 -18.23
N PRO A 115 -6.14 -19.60 -18.16
CA PRO A 115 -5.05 -18.72 -17.75
C PRO A 115 -4.85 -17.51 -18.65
N VAL A 116 -5.10 -17.65 -19.96
CA VAL A 116 -4.92 -16.55 -20.93
C VAL A 116 -6.03 -15.50 -20.75
N LEU A 117 -7.26 -15.93 -20.72
CA LEU A 117 -8.41 -15.05 -20.50
C LEU A 117 -8.31 -14.34 -19.13
N THR A 118 -7.86 -15.06 -18.10
CA THR A 118 -7.63 -14.48 -16.77
C THR A 118 -6.61 -13.36 -16.81
N LYS A 119 -5.45 -13.56 -17.44
CA LYS A 119 -4.43 -12.52 -17.59
C LYS A 119 -4.94 -11.29 -18.35
N ILE A 120 -5.67 -11.49 -19.43
CA ILE A 120 -6.30 -10.40 -20.20
C ILE A 120 -7.30 -9.64 -19.34
N THR A 121 -8.14 -10.34 -18.61
CA THR A 121 -9.14 -9.74 -17.70
C THR A 121 -8.47 -8.89 -16.62
N ILE A 122 -7.40 -9.38 -16.01
CA ILE A 122 -6.63 -8.64 -15.01
C ILE A 122 -6.02 -7.38 -15.62
N ALA A 123 -5.40 -7.49 -16.81
CA ALA A 123 -4.83 -6.34 -17.50
C ALA A 123 -5.89 -5.25 -17.78
N ILE A 124 -7.09 -5.64 -18.22
CA ILE A 124 -8.21 -4.71 -18.42
C ILE A 124 -8.61 -4.04 -17.09
N LYS A 125 -8.67 -4.79 -15.99
CA LYS A 125 -9.01 -4.23 -14.66
C LYS A 125 -7.94 -3.22 -14.20
N ILE A 126 -6.66 -3.53 -14.36
CA ILE A 126 -5.55 -2.61 -14.05
C ILE A 126 -5.67 -1.34 -14.90
N CYS A 127 -5.90 -1.46 -16.21
CA CYS A 127 -6.10 -0.30 -17.08
C CYS A 127 -7.29 0.55 -16.64
N ASN A 128 -8.40 -0.06 -16.21
CA ASN A 128 -9.57 0.65 -15.70
C ASN A 128 -9.28 1.36 -14.38
N ALA A 129 -8.53 0.74 -13.46
CA ALA A 129 -8.09 1.40 -12.24
C ALA A 129 -7.22 2.63 -12.57
N LEU A 130 -6.20 2.48 -13.41
CA LEU A 130 -5.37 3.60 -13.87
C LEU A 130 -6.18 4.71 -14.56
N LYS A 131 -7.19 4.35 -15.37
CA LYS A 131 -8.11 5.32 -15.98
C LYS A 131 -8.86 6.13 -14.91
N LYS A 132 -9.35 5.50 -13.85
CA LYS A 132 -10.00 6.19 -12.72
C LYS A 132 -9.02 7.16 -12.03
N LEU A 133 -7.77 6.72 -11.82
CA LEU A 133 -6.71 7.56 -11.24
C LEU A 133 -6.47 8.81 -12.10
N HIS A 134 -6.27 8.62 -13.42
CA HIS A 134 -6.02 9.69 -14.37
C HIS A 134 -7.22 10.65 -14.48
N ALA A 135 -8.45 10.13 -14.45
CA ALA A 135 -9.66 10.96 -14.45
C ALA A 135 -9.75 11.87 -13.21
N ASN A 136 -9.10 11.50 -12.12
CA ASN A 136 -8.95 12.32 -10.92
C ASN A 136 -7.70 13.24 -10.96
N GLY A 137 -7.04 13.37 -12.11
CA GLY A 137 -5.84 14.21 -12.28
C GLY A 137 -4.62 13.71 -11.54
N LEU A 138 -4.53 12.41 -11.31
CA LEU A 138 -3.42 11.74 -10.63
C LEU A 138 -2.70 10.80 -11.59
N VAL A 139 -1.41 10.60 -11.36
CA VAL A 139 -0.58 9.68 -12.17
C VAL A 139 0.12 8.70 -11.24
N PHE A 140 0.13 7.44 -11.62
CA PHE A 140 0.92 6.42 -10.93
C PHE A 140 2.36 6.48 -11.45
N TYR A 141 3.24 7.14 -10.69
CA TYR A 141 4.60 7.45 -11.15
C TYR A 141 5.55 6.25 -11.12
N ASP A 142 5.39 5.33 -10.17
CA ASP A 142 6.28 4.17 -9.97
C ASP A 142 5.55 2.86 -10.29
N LEU A 143 5.14 2.73 -11.56
CA LEU A 143 4.50 1.51 -12.03
C LEU A 143 5.55 0.41 -12.18
N ASN A 144 5.49 -0.59 -11.30
CA ASN A 144 6.41 -1.71 -11.29
C ASN A 144 5.70 -3.04 -11.01
N ASP A 145 6.45 -4.14 -11.08
CA ASP A 145 5.95 -5.51 -10.98
C ASP A 145 5.54 -5.97 -9.57
N GLY A 146 5.80 -5.17 -8.54
CA GLY A 146 5.46 -5.45 -7.14
C GLY A 146 4.25 -4.68 -6.60
N GLY A 147 3.53 -3.93 -7.44
CA GLY A 147 2.47 -3.02 -7.03
C GLY A 147 1.04 -3.52 -7.29
N PHE A 148 0.85 -4.76 -7.74
CA PHE A 148 -0.46 -5.28 -8.13
C PHE A 148 -0.80 -6.58 -7.42
N PHE A 149 -2.03 -6.63 -6.91
CA PHE A 149 -2.55 -7.81 -6.21
C PHE A 149 -3.87 -8.27 -6.83
N ILE A 150 -4.14 -9.56 -6.74
CA ILE A 150 -5.41 -10.17 -7.14
C ILE A 150 -5.92 -11.10 -6.05
N ASN A 151 -7.21 -11.09 -5.83
CA ASN A 151 -7.89 -12.16 -5.12
C ASN A 151 -8.34 -13.23 -6.15
N PRO A 152 -7.73 -14.44 -6.16
CA PRO A 152 -8.02 -15.48 -7.16
C PRO A 152 -9.47 -15.99 -7.10
N GLU A 153 -10.13 -15.93 -5.94
CA GLU A 153 -11.48 -16.44 -5.73
C GLU A 153 -12.55 -15.57 -6.40
N ASN A 154 -12.37 -14.25 -6.39
CA ASN A 154 -13.39 -13.31 -6.89
C ASN A 154 -12.87 -12.39 -8.00
N GLY A 155 -11.58 -12.49 -8.36
CA GLY A 155 -10.94 -11.70 -9.40
C GLY A 155 -10.85 -10.20 -9.11
N LYS A 156 -11.02 -9.75 -7.86
CA LYS A 156 -10.76 -8.36 -7.46
C LYS A 156 -9.27 -8.07 -7.54
N ILE A 157 -8.93 -6.85 -7.91
CA ILE A 157 -7.54 -6.34 -7.92
C ILE A 157 -7.35 -5.23 -6.87
N LEU A 158 -6.10 -5.06 -6.47
CA LEU A 158 -5.60 -3.93 -5.68
C LEU A 158 -4.29 -3.44 -6.28
#